data_b778ddabc11c2678ef5e0c366d867523
#
_entry.id   b778ddabc11c2678ef5e0c366d867523
#
_cell.length_a   1.000
_cell.length_b   1.000
_cell.length_c   1.000
_cell.angle_alpha   90.00
_cell.angle_beta   90.00
_cell.angle_gamma   90.00
#
_symmetry.space_group_name_H-M   'P 1'
#
loop_
_entity.id
_entity.type
_entity.pdbx_description
1 polymer ?
#
loop_
_entity_poly.entity_id
_entity_poly.type
_entity_poly.pdbx_seq_one_letter_code
_entity_poly.pdbx_strand_id
1 'polypeptide(L)'
;MLNVITWREVTALDETTPPQHLNPLQRFGCDVKQVRLARKLTQKQLGRAAGYSEAYVSRVEAGKLLPRPSEKFAKGCDVAFGTGELFVDLLRRIDEGDHPSWFVPYLNLEKKASRILDFSANLVKGILQTEDYARAVFSTSNPQASAEGIEGKVTARMRRREVFEREEPSLLWIILHESCLRTVVGCDGVMAGQLEYLLKAAASPHIRLQVLPFSAGAPAAHAKPFTVLRFTNSPTVLYTETQVGGRMHDSAQTVDAALDDYDLLRAHALSPDQSVTLIQTLLKEYRE
;
A
#
# COMPACT_ATOMS: atom_id res chain seq x y z
N MET A 1 -17.67 -37.71 39.02
CA MET A 1 -17.94 -36.30 39.39
C MET A 1 -16.93 -35.42 38.62
N LEU A 2 -17.39 -34.85 37.54
CA LEU A 2 -16.58 -33.93 36.73
C LEU A 2 -16.69 -32.51 37.33
N ASN A 3 -15.55 -31.96 37.79
CA ASN A 3 -15.47 -30.59 38.27
C ASN A 3 -15.65 -29.66 37.09
N VAL A 4 -16.77 -28.96 37.08
CA VAL A 4 -17.03 -27.83 36.16
C VAL A 4 -16.25 -26.63 36.69
N ILE A 5 -15.15 -26.26 36.00
CA ILE A 5 -14.42 -25.03 36.26
C ILE A 5 -15.32 -23.89 35.78
N THR A 6 -15.79 -23.08 36.72
CA THR A 6 -16.61 -21.89 36.42
C THR A 6 -15.70 -20.74 35.94
N TRP A 7 -16.15 -20.02 34.91
CA TRP A 7 -15.49 -18.88 34.23
C TRP A 7 -15.18 -17.66 35.13
N ARG A 8 -15.25 -17.82 36.46
CA ARG A 8 -15.01 -16.72 37.44
C ARG A 8 -13.59 -16.64 38.01
N GLU A 9 -12.70 -17.57 37.67
CA GLU A 9 -11.33 -17.58 38.22
C GLU A 9 -10.22 -17.23 37.24
N VAL A 10 -10.55 -16.64 36.06
CA VAL A 10 -9.58 -16.19 35.06
C VAL A 10 -9.45 -14.64 35.03
N THR A 11 -9.91 -13.95 36.07
CA THR A 11 -9.81 -12.50 36.16
C THR A 11 -8.71 -12.04 37.13
N ALA A 12 -7.46 -12.38 36.83
CA ALA A 12 -6.30 -11.73 37.40
C ALA A 12 -5.09 -11.89 36.46
N LEU A 13 -5.27 -11.58 35.17
CA LEU A 13 -4.17 -11.19 34.31
C LEU A 13 -4.20 -9.66 34.19
N ASP A 14 -3.18 -9.08 34.78
CA ASP A 14 -2.85 -7.68 34.82
C ASP A 14 -3.18 -6.98 33.49
N GLU A 15 -4.00 -5.93 33.55
CA GLU A 15 -4.43 -5.10 32.43
C GLU A 15 -3.26 -4.33 31.81
N THR A 16 -2.47 -4.98 30.99
CA THR A 16 -1.62 -4.29 30.01
C THR A 16 -2.11 -4.58 28.61
N THR A 17 -3.39 -4.25 28.35
CA THR A 17 -3.85 -4.05 26.97
C THR A 17 -3.03 -2.89 26.40
N PRO A 18 -2.24 -3.09 25.33
CA PRO A 18 -1.51 -1.96 24.75
C PRO A 18 -2.53 -0.91 24.30
N PRO A 19 -2.33 0.37 24.60
CA PRO A 19 -3.25 1.42 24.23
C PRO A 19 -3.52 1.35 22.73
N GLN A 20 -4.79 1.40 22.33
CA GLN A 20 -5.27 1.20 20.95
C GLN A 20 -4.76 2.23 19.93
N HIS A 21 -3.87 3.15 20.33
CA HIS A 21 -3.41 4.30 19.55
C HIS A 21 -1.90 4.37 19.32
N LEU A 22 -1.17 3.28 19.52
CA LEU A 22 0.27 3.27 19.23
C LEU A 22 0.51 3.27 17.72
N ASN A 23 1.41 4.15 17.25
CA ASN A 23 1.89 4.06 15.87
C ASN A 23 2.69 2.76 15.65
N PRO A 24 2.88 2.32 14.39
CA PRO A 24 3.51 1.03 14.10
C PRO A 24 4.91 0.86 14.74
N LEU A 25 5.73 1.93 14.80
CA LEU A 25 7.04 1.88 15.45
C LEU A 25 6.94 1.74 16.98
N GLN A 26 5.99 2.44 17.59
CA GLN A 26 5.72 2.30 19.02
C GLN A 26 5.23 0.89 19.35
N ARG A 27 4.36 0.33 18.51
CA ARG A 27 3.90 -1.06 18.65
C ARG A 27 5.05 -2.04 18.56
N PHE A 28 5.92 -1.91 17.53
CA PHE A 28 7.13 -2.71 17.41
C PHE A 28 8.01 -2.63 18.66
N GLY A 29 8.22 -1.42 19.19
CA GLY A 29 8.97 -1.23 20.43
C GLY A 29 8.33 -1.91 21.65
N CYS A 30 6.99 -1.85 21.77
CA CYS A 30 6.25 -2.57 22.80
C CYS A 30 6.39 -4.09 22.66
N ASP A 31 6.28 -4.62 21.44
CA ASP A 31 6.42 -6.05 21.18
C ASP A 31 7.83 -6.54 21.53
N VAL A 32 8.89 -5.80 21.14
CA VAL A 32 10.27 -6.07 21.56
C VAL A 32 10.38 -6.12 23.08
N LYS A 33 9.81 -5.13 23.79
CA LYS A 33 9.84 -5.04 25.25
C LYS A 33 9.11 -6.23 25.90
N GLN A 34 7.91 -6.56 25.43
CA GLN A 34 7.10 -7.64 25.98
C GLN A 34 7.82 -9.01 25.84
N VAL A 35 8.33 -9.31 24.64
CA VAL A 35 9.03 -10.58 24.41
C VAL A 35 10.34 -10.63 25.20
N ARG A 36 11.10 -9.51 25.27
CA ARG A 36 12.30 -9.42 26.10
C ARG A 36 12.01 -9.73 27.56
N LEU A 37 10.96 -9.13 28.12
CA LEU A 37 10.55 -9.38 29.52
C LEU A 37 10.10 -10.83 29.73
N ALA A 38 9.32 -11.39 28.80
CA ALA A 38 8.91 -12.80 28.85
C ALA A 38 10.12 -13.76 28.82
N ARG A 39 11.19 -13.39 28.08
CA ARG A 39 12.46 -14.14 28.07
C ARG A 39 13.39 -13.80 29.23
N LYS A 40 12.96 -12.95 30.17
CA LYS A 40 13.73 -12.51 31.36
C LYS A 40 15.08 -11.87 31.00
N LEU A 41 15.17 -11.21 29.85
CA LEU A 41 16.38 -10.51 29.39
C LEU A 41 16.35 -9.05 29.86
N THR A 42 17.52 -8.49 30.21
CA THR A 42 17.71 -7.05 30.39
C THR A 42 17.91 -6.38 29.01
N GLN A 43 17.69 -5.06 28.93
CA GLN A 43 17.98 -4.29 27.73
C GLN A 43 19.45 -4.43 27.29
N LYS A 44 20.37 -4.47 28.26
CA LYS A 44 21.79 -4.70 28.04
C LYS A 44 22.09 -6.06 27.42
N GLN A 45 21.41 -7.12 27.89
CA GLN A 45 21.57 -8.48 27.34
C GLN A 45 21.03 -8.58 25.93
N LEU A 46 19.85 -8.02 25.67
CA LEU A 46 19.29 -7.95 24.31
C LEU A 46 20.20 -7.13 23.38
N GLY A 47 20.68 -5.97 23.84
CA GLY A 47 21.61 -5.15 23.07
C GLY A 47 22.86 -5.92 22.66
N ARG A 48 23.51 -6.64 23.60
CA ARG A 48 24.67 -7.48 23.29
C ARG A 48 24.36 -8.57 22.26
N ALA A 49 23.23 -9.27 22.42
CA ALA A 49 22.82 -10.33 21.50
C ALA A 49 22.52 -9.81 20.09
N ALA A 50 21.92 -8.61 19.98
CA ALA A 50 21.58 -8.00 18.71
C ALA A 50 22.71 -7.15 18.10
N GLY A 51 23.85 -6.95 18.82
CA GLY A 51 24.97 -6.13 18.37
C GLY A 51 24.75 -4.62 18.52
N TYR A 52 23.97 -4.20 19.54
CA TYR A 52 23.61 -2.81 19.81
C TYR A 52 23.81 -2.43 21.28
N SER A 53 23.79 -1.14 21.59
CA SER A 53 23.89 -0.64 22.95
C SER A 53 22.57 -0.77 23.72
N GLU A 54 22.63 -0.79 25.04
CA GLU A 54 21.45 -0.72 25.91
C GLU A 54 20.60 0.52 25.64
N ALA A 55 21.24 1.68 25.43
CA ALA A 55 20.57 2.93 25.09
C ALA A 55 19.80 2.85 23.76
N TYR A 56 20.32 2.08 22.79
CA TYR A 56 19.61 1.84 21.53
C TYR A 56 18.33 1.02 21.77
N VAL A 57 18.44 -0.09 22.52
CA VAL A 57 17.29 -0.93 22.87
C VAL A 57 16.22 -0.13 23.63
N SER A 58 16.65 0.68 24.61
CA SER A 58 15.73 1.54 25.37
C SER A 58 14.96 2.52 24.47
N ARG A 59 15.61 3.15 23.50
CA ARG A 59 14.96 4.06 22.54
C ARG A 59 13.99 3.32 21.60
N VAL A 60 14.34 2.11 21.14
CA VAL A 60 13.44 1.27 20.36
C VAL A 60 12.20 0.92 21.16
N GLU A 61 12.36 0.42 22.39
CA GLU A 61 11.25 0.05 23.27
C GLU A 61 10.34 1.22 23.65
N ALA A 62 10.90 2.44 23.66
CA ALA A 62 10.15 3.67 23.88
C ALA A 62 9.47 4.22 22.60
N GLY A 63 9.68 3.61 21.43
CA GLY A 63 9.19 4.11 20.15
C GLY A 63 9.76 5.46 19.74
N LYS A 64 10.93 5.86 20.30
CA LYS A 64 11.56 7.18 20.10
C LYS A 64 12.82 7.15 19.22
N LEU A 65 13.02 6.07 18.47
CA LEU A 65 14.23 5.93 17.66
C LEU A 65 14.05 6.59 16.29
N LEU A 66 14.88 7.60 16.01
CA LEU A 66 15.07 8.18 14.68
C LEU A 66 16.58 8.15 14.35
N PRO A 67 17.00 7.56 13.22
CA PRO A 67 16.16 6.80 12.28
C PRO A 67 15.62 5.51 12.91
N ARG A 68 14.56 4.93 12.30
CA ARG A 68 13.90 3.70 12.76
C ARG A 68 14.85 2.53 13.03
N PRO A 69 14.40 1.46 13.74
CA PRO A 69 15.19 0.27 13.94
C PRO A 69 15.66 -0.35 12.63
N SER A 70 16.90 -0.82 12.59
CA SER A 70 17.45 -1.49 11.40
C SER A 70 16.97 -2.93 11.29
N GLU A 71 16.94 -3.48 10.07
CA GLU A 71 16.68 -4.91 9.84
C GLU A 71 17.68 -5.80 10.60
N LYS A 72 18.94 -5.37 10.72
CA LYS A 72 19.98 -6.05 11.51
C LYS A 72 19.58 -6.18 12.99
N PHE A 73 18.97 -5.12 13.55
CA PHE A 73 18.46 -5.17 14.93
C PHE A 73 17.29 -6.15 15.05
N ALA A 74 16.35 -6.13 14.11
CA ALA A 74 15.22 -7.05 14.10
C ALA A 74 15.68 -8.51 14.00
N LYS A 75 16.63 -8.83 13.11
CA LYS A 75 17.28 -10.15 13.04
C LYS A 75 17.95 -10.54 14.36
N GLY A 76 18.61 -9.57 15.01
CA GLY A 76 19.21 -9.80 16.33
C GLY A 76 18.17 -10.11 17.41
N CYS A 77 17.00 -9.46 17.39
CA CYS A 77 15.87 -9.79 18.24
C CYS A 77 15.36 -11.20 17.98
N ASP A 78 15.16 -11.59 16.72
CA ASP A 78 14.68 -12.91 16.35
C ASP A 78 15.63 -14.02 16.84
N VAL A 79 16.94 -13.83 16.70
CA VAL A 79 17.96 -14.77 17.23
C VAL A 79 17.92 -14.82 18.75
N ALA A 80 17.88 -13.66 19.42
CA ALA A 80 17.88 -13.60 20.90
C ALA A 80 16.63 -14.19 21.53
N PHE A 81 15.49 -14.07 20.85
CA PHE A 81 14.19 -14.55 21.35
C PHE A 81 13.81 -15.95 20.84
N GLY A 82 14.46 -16.43 19.79
CA GLY A 82 14.11 -17.70 19.14
C GLY A 82 12.76 -17.60 18.41
N THR A 83 12.47 -16.48 17.75
CA THR A 83 11.19 -16.18 17.09
C THR A 83 11.21 -16.36 15.58
N GLY A 84 12.28 -16.94 15.01
CA GLY A 84 12.42 -17.14 13.57
C GLY A 84 12.66 -15.80 12.85
N GLU A 85 11.68 -15.31 12.11
CA GLU A 85 11.75 -14.02 11.40
C GLU A 85 10.62 -13.06 11.84
N LEU A 86 10.05 -13.24 13.02
CA LEU A 86 8.90 -12.47 13.50
C LEU A 86 9.18 -10.96 13.53
N PHE A 87 10.29 -10.54 14.13
CA PHE A 87 10.64 -9.12 14.27
C PHE A 87 11.12 -8.52 12.95
N VAL A 88 11.76 -9.30 12.09
CA VAL A 88 12.07 -8.90 10.71
C VAL A 88 10.78 -8.64 9.94
N ASP A 89 9.80 -9.53 10.03
CA ASP A 89 8.51 -9.36 9.35
C ASP A 89 7.71 -8.20 9.92
N LEU A 90 7.70 -7.99 11.24
CA LEU A 90 7.07 -6.84 11.87
C LEU A 90 7.70 -5.52 11.38
N LEU A 91 9.03 -5.46 11.32
CA LEU A 91 9.73 -4.27 10.83
C LEU A 91 9.45 -4.04 9.34
N ARG A 92 9.44 -5.10 8.52
CA ARG A 92 9.09 -5.04 7.10
C ARG A 92 7.68 -4.49 6.90
N ARG A 93 6.68 -4.91 7.68
CA ARG A 93 5.31 -4.38 7.63
C ARG A 93 5.26 -2.88 7.95
N ILE A 94 6.11 -2.40 8.85
CA ILE A 94 6.23 -0.96 9.14
C ILE A 94 6.79 -0.22 7.93
N ASP A 95 7.75 -0.81 7.21
CA ASP A 95 8.39 -0.25 6.01
C ASP A 95 7.49 -0.22 4.80
N GLU A 96 6.75 -1.28 4.62
CA GLU A 96 5.80 -1.44 3.51
C GLU A 96 4.51 -0.64 3.74
N GLY A 97 4.37 -0.02 4.93
CA GLY A 97 3.11 0.53 5.42
C GLY A 97 2.19 -0.59 5.89
N ASP A 98 1.19 -0.29 6.70
CA ASP A 98 0.20 -1.25 7.22
C ASP A 98 -0.72 -1.74 6.07
N HIS A 99 -0.08 -2.36 5.05
CA HIS A 99 -0.78 -2.96 3.93
C HIS A 99 -1.33 -4.33 4.33
N PRO A 100 -2.52 -4.70 3.86
CA PRO A 100 -3.02 -6.05 4.02
C PRO A 100 -2.00 -7.08 3.50
N SER A 101 -1.83 -8.19 4.20
CA SER A 101 -0.82 -9.20 3.86
C SER A 101 -0.95 -9.73 2.42
N TRP A 102 -2.17 -9.76 1.88
CA TRP A 102 -2.43 -10.15 0.48
C TRP A 102 -1.95 -9.12 -0.55
N PHE A 103 -1.71 -7.86 -0.15
CA PHE A 103 -1.26 -6.80 -1.05
C PHE A 103 0.27 -6.69 -1.13
N VAL A 104 0.99 -7.12 -0.09
CA VAL A 104 2.46 -7.06 -0.02
C VAL A 104 3.15 -7.76 -1.20
N PRO A 105 2.74 -8.99 -1.61
CA PRO A 105 3.32 -9.64 -2.79
C PRO A 105 3.17 -8.82 -4.07
N TYR A 106 2.01 -8.14 -4.26
CA TYR A 106 1.80 -7.26 -5.40
C TYR A 106 2.79 -6.07 -5.38
N LEU A 107 2.97 -5.40 -4.24
CA LEU A 107 3.90 -4.28 -4.10
C LEU A 107 5.35 -4.68 -4.44
N ASN A 108 5.76 -5.89 -4.03
CA ASN A 108 7.08 -6.42 -4.32
C ASN A 108 7.29 -6.70 -5.82
N LEU A 109 6.24 -7.09 -6.53
CA LEU A 109 6.26 -7.27 -7.97
C LEU A 109 6.16 -5.93 -8.70
N GLU A 110 5.30 -5.01 -8.27
CA GLU A 110 5.19 -3.66 -8.84
C GLU A 110 6.55 -2.94 -8.84
N LYS A 111 7.31 -3.05 -7.75
CA LYS A 111 8.68 -2.50 -7.65
C LYS A 111 9.66 -3.08 -8.67
N LYS A 112 9.44 -4.28 -9.19
CA LYS A 112 10.34 -4.97 -10.13
C LYS A 112 9.84 -4.92 -11.57
N ALA A 113 8.61 -4.52 -11.79
CA ALA A 113 8.01 -4.48 -13.11
C ALA A 113 8.74 -3.49 -14.02
N SER A 114 9.04 -3.90 -15.26
CA SER A 114 9.53 -3.01 -16.32
C SER A 114 8.38 -2.27 -16.99
N ARG A 115 7.18 -2.87 -17.03
CA ARG A 115 5.98 -2.26 -17.57
C ARG A 115 4.75 -2.60 -16.73
N ILE A 116 3.93 -1.60 -16.48
CA ILE A 116 2.68 -1.70 -15.72
C ILE A 116 1.55 -1.27 -16.67
N LEU A 117 0.63 -2.19 -16.95
CA LEU A 117 -0.61 -1.92 -17.67
C LEU A 117 -1.74 -1.94 -16.65
N ASP A 118 -2.51 -0.87 -16.56
CA ASP A 118 -3.55 -0.74 -15.54
C ASP A 118 -4.87 -0.26 -16.14
N PHE A 119 -5.95 -0.87 -15.73
CA PHE A 119 -7.30 -0.35 -15.90
C PHE A 119 -7.92 -0.08 -14.53
N SER A 120 -8.26 1.17 -14.27
CA SER A 120 -8.90 1.63 -13.03
C SER A 120 -10.31 2.15 -13.34
N ALA A 121 -11.31 1.63 -12.62
CA ALA A 121 -12.72 1.93 -12.89
C ALA A 121 -13.37 2.88 -11.88
N ASN A 122 -12.93 2.91 -10.61
CA ASN A 122 -13.64 3.62 -9.54
C ASN A 122 -12.82 4.75 -8.90
N LEU A 123 -11.53 4.54 -8.74
CA LEU A 123 -10.59 5.47 -8.12
C LEU A 123 -9.36 5.63 -9.00
N VAL A 124 -8.71 6.77 -8.92
CA VAL A 124 -7.39 6.95 -9.50
C VAL A 124 -6.44 5.91 -8.92
N LYS A 125 -5.63 5.26 -9.75
CA LYS A 125 -4.64 4.26 -9.32
C LYS A 125 -3.74 4.81 -8.22
N GLY A 126 -3.53 4.03 -7.16
CA GLY A 126 -2.82 4.47 -5.97
C GLY A 126 -1.45 5.10 -6.23
N ILE A 127 -0.70 4.62 -7.21
CA ILE A 127 0.61 5.16 -7.61
C ILE A 127 0.54 6.58 -8.22
N LEU A 128 -0.64 6.99 -8.71
CA LEU A 128 -0.91 8.31 -9.27
C LEU A 128 -1.79 9.18 -8.35
N GLN A 129 -2.05 8.78 -7.12
CA GLN A 129 -2.83 9.60 -6.18
C GLN A 129 -1.96 10.68 -5.55
N THR A 130 -2.52 11.86 -5.31
CA THR A 130 -1.92 12.88 -4.42
C THR A 130 -2.08 12.46 -2.96
N GLU A 131 -1.32 13.10 -2.06
CA GLU A 131 -1.43 12.84 -0.62
C GLU A 131 -2.85 13.10 -0.09
N ASP A 132 -3.46 14.22 -0.48
CA ASP A 132 -4.80 14.61 -0.02
C ASP A 132 -5.88 13.66 -0.55
N TYR A 133 -5.77 13.23 -1.82
CA TYR A 133 -6.66 12.23 -2.39
C TYR A 133 -6.50 10.87 -1.68
N ALA A 134 -5.26 10.43 -1.46
CA ALA A 134 -4.99 9.19 -0.74
C ALA A 134 -5.49 9.25 0.70
N ARG A 135 -5.32 10.39 1.38
CA ARG A 135 -5.82 10.63 2.73
C ARG A 135 -7.34 10.53 2.78
N ALA A 136 -8.05 11.16 1.85
CA ALA A 136 -9.51 11.10 1.76
C ALA A 136 -9.99 9.65 1.53
N VAL A 137 -9.35 8.90 0.62
CA VAL A 137 -9.64 7.48 0.39
C VAL A 137 -9.43 6.64 1.65
N PHE A 138 -8.30 6.81 2.35
CA PHE A 138 -8.01 6.01 3.55
C PHE A 138 -8.90 6.37 4.72
N SER A 139 -9.23 7.65 4.91
CA SER A 139 -10.13 8.08 5.98
C SER A 139 -11.54 7.51 5.79
N THR A 140 -12.04 7.47 4.55
CA THR A 140 -13.34 6.89 4.23
C THR A 140 -13.36 5.37 4.40
N SER A 141 -12.31 4.69 3.96
CA SER A 141 -12.25 3.22 4.03
C SER A 141 -11.85 2.69 5.42
N ASN A 142 -11.32 3.53 6.31
CA ASN A 142 -10.91 3.16 7.66
C ASN A 142 -11.38 4.21 8.69
N PRO A 143 -12.68 4.35 8.90
CA PRO A 143 -13.24 5.44 9.73
C PRO A 143 -12.83 5.38 11.21
N GLN A 144 -12.34 4.22 11.67
CA GLN A 144 -11.86 4.03 13.05
C GLN A 144 -10.33 4.14 13.19
N ALA A 145 -9.60 4.37 12.10
CA ALA A 145 -8.15 4.51 12.16
C ALA A 145 -7.76 5.85 12.79
N SER A 146 -6.67 5.87 13.55
CA SER A 146 -6.09 7.11 14.06
C SER A 146 -5.53 7.98 12.91
N ALA A 147 -5.44 9.28 13.13
CA ALA A 147 -4.83 10.21 12.17
C ALA A 147 -3.40 9.75 11.79
N GLU A 148 -2.59 9.32 12.77
CA GLU A 148 -1.24 8.79 12.53
C GLU A 148 -1.25 7.52 11.68
N GLY A 149 -2.22 6.63 11.90
CA GLY A 149 -2.41 5.42 11.08
C GLY A 149 -2.76 5.75 9.62
N ILE A 150 -3.60 6.75 9.40
CA ILE A 150 -3.92 7.26 8.05
C ILE A 150 -2.67 7.84 7.40
N GLU A 151 -1.91 8.71 8.09
CA GLU A 151 -0.68 9.32 7.54
C GLU A 151 0.40 8.27 7.22
N GLY A 152 0.51 7.22 8.02
CA GLY A 152 1.37 6.06 7.72
C GLY A 152 1.00 5.40 6.39
N LYS A 153 -0.30 5.18 6.15
CA LYS A 153 -0.81 4.61 4.88
C LYS A 153 -0.59 5.56 3.70
N VAL A 154 -0.79 6.87 3.88
CA VAL A 154 -0.51 7.89 2.85
C VAL A 154 0.97 7.87 2.47
N THR A 155 1.86 7.94 3.46
CA THR A 155 3.31 7.90 3.24
C THR A 155 3.74 6.64 2.47
N ALA A 156 3.22 5.47 2.87
CA ALA A 156 3.50 4.21 2.19
C ALA A 156 2.99 4.21 0.74
N ARG A 157 1.84 4.84 0.48
CA ARG A 157 1.30 4.99 -0.88
C ARG A 157 2.16 5.90 -1.74
N MET A 158 2.64 7.01 -1.20
CA MET A 158 3.51 7.94 -1.94
C MET A 158 4.84 7.30 -2.34
N ARG A 159 5.42 6.46 -1.49
CA ARG A 159 6.66 5.70 -1.79
C ARG A 159 6.56 4.81 -3.03
N ARG A 160 5.35 4.39 -3.43
CA ARG A 160 5.18 3.57 -4.64
C ARG A 160 5.64 4.28 -5.91
N ARG A 161 5.74 5.62 -5.90
CA ARG A 161 6.26 6.41 -7.03
C ARG A 161 7.74 6.22 -7.28
N GLU A 162 8.50 5.65 -6.32
CA GLU A 162 9.92 5.33 -6.47
C GLU A 162 10.22 4.45 -7.71
N VAL A 163 9.23 3.72 -8.22
CA VAL A 163 9.37 2.94 -9.47
C VAL A 163 9.63 3.81 -10.70
N PHE A 164 9.30 5.10 -10.64
CA PHE A 164 9.58 6.07 -11.71
C PHE A 164 10.89 6.84 -11.52
N GLU A 165 11.53 6.73 -10.35
CA GLU A 165 12.73 7.48 -9.96
C GLU A 165 14.01 6.65 -10.04
N ARG A 166 13.89 5.35 -10.33
CA ARG A 166 15.02 4.44 -10.45
C ARG A 166 15.77 4.63 -11.78
N GLU A 167 16.97 4.04 -11.90
CA GLU A 167 17.83 4.12 -13.09
C GLU A 167 17.11 3.63 -14.36
N GLU A 168 16.33 2.54 -14.25
CA GLU A 168 15.44 2.04 -15.30
C GLU A 168 13.98 2.21 -14.86
N PRO A 169 13.32 3.35 -15.13
CA PRO A 169 11.96 3.61 -14.69
C PRO A 169 10.94 2.65 -15.33
N SER A 170 9.94 2.27 -14.55
CA SER A 170 8.81 1.49 -15.10
C SER A 170 8.03 2.31 -16.11
N LEU A 171 7.61 1.68 -17.20
CA LEU A 171 6.64 2.26 -18.12
C LEU A 171 5.22 1.98 -17.60
N LEU A 172 4.49 3.01 -17.21
CA LEU A 172 3.08 2.92 -16.84
C LEU A 172 2.20 3.27 -18.04
N TRP A 173 1.32 2.36 -18.43
CA TRP A 173 0.22 2.68 -19.33
C TRP A 173 -1.08 2.45 -18.58
N ILE A 174 -1.77 3.53 -18.27
CA ILE A 174 -2.98 3.50 -17.47
C ILE A 174 -4.19 3.97 -18.29
N ILE A 175 -5.27 3.22 -18.19
CA ILE A 175 -6.59 3.60 -18.68
C ILE A 175 -7.47 3.88 -17.46
N LEU A 176 -7.86 5.12 -17.27
CA LEU A 176 -8.80 5.53 -16.24
C LEU A 176 -10.20 5.59 -16.84
N HIS A 177 -11.15 4.89 -16.27
CA HIS A 177 -12.55 5.14 -16.59
C HIS A 177 -12.94 6.56 -16.15
N GLU A 178 -13.78 7.25 -16.92
CA GLU A 178 -14.19 8.63 -16.63
C GLU A 178 -14.76 8.81 -15.23
N SER A 179 -15.38 7.77 -14.64
CA SER A 179 -15.85 7.78 -13.26
C SER A 179 -14.76 8.10 -12.23
N CYS A 180 -13.50 7.68 -12.47
CA CYS A 180 -12.38 7.99 -11.58
C CYS A 180 -12.11 9.50 -11.46
N LEU A 181 -12.50 10.27 -12.48
CA LEU A 181 -12.28 11.71 -12.58
C LEU A 181 -13.49 12.53 -12.10
N ARG A 182 -14.68 11.92 -12.08
CA ARG A 182 -15.94 12.58 -11.70
C ARG A 182 -16.46 12.20 -10.33
N THR A 183 -16.08 11.03 -9.81
CA THR A 183 -16.43 10.65 -8.43
C THR A 183 -15.66 11.52 -7.46
N VAL A 184 -16.36 12.35 -6.70
CA VAL A 184 -15.74 13.26 -5.73
C VAL A 184 -15.13 12.46 -4.58
N VAL A 185 -13.83 12.60 -4.42
CA VAL A 185 -13.06 12.05 -3.30
C VAL A 185 -12.59 13.20 -2.43
N GLY A 186 -13.08 13.27 -1.21
CA GLY A 186 -12.83 14.39 -0.30
C GLY A 186 -13.70 15.60 -0.66
N CYS A 187 -13.13 16.58 -1.33
CA CYS A 187 -13.81 17.79 -1.78
C CYS A 187 -13.26 18.25 -3.14
N ASP A 188 -13.90 19.28 -3.72
CA ASP A 188 -13.51 19.80 -5.03
C ASP A 188 -12.05 20.24 -5.09
N GLY A 189 -11.49 20.82 -4.03
CA GLY A 189 -10.08 21.18 -3.96
C GLY A 189 -9.14 19.96 -4.00
N VAL A 190 -9.53 18.84 -3.39
CA VAL A 190 -8.78 17.56 -3.47
C VAL A 190 -8.84 17.01 -4.89
N MET A 191 -10.02 17.06 -5.52
CA MET A 191 -10.19 16.62 -6.91
C MET A 191 -9.39 17.49 -7.88
N ALA A 192 -9.45 18.82 -7.73
CA ALA A 192 -8.65 19.74 -8.53
C ALA A 192 -7.14 19.43 -8.43
N GLY A 193 -6.60 19.29 -7.22
CA GLY A 193 -5.19 18.93 -7.01
C GLY A 193 -4.84 17.55 -7.60
N GLN A 194 -5.75 16.59 -7.53
CA GLN A 194 -5.57 15.27 -8.15
C GLN A 194 -5.52 15.35 -9.68
N LEU A 195 -6.41 16.11 -10.30
CA LEU A 195 -6.43 16.29 -11.76
C LEU A 195 -5.20 17.06 -12.25
N GLU A 196 -4.75 18.09 -11.54
CA GLU A 196 -3.48 18.77 -11.83
C GLU A 196 -2.29 17.81 -11.82
N TYR A 197 -2.25 16.94 -10.81
CA TYR A 197 -1.20 15.93 -10.74
C TYR A 197 -1.25 14.93 -11.89
N LEU A 198 -2.44 14.50 -12.34
CA LEU A 198 -2.60 13.63 -13.50
C LEU A 198 -2.10 14.30 -14.78
N LEU A 199 -2.38 15.60 -14.99
CA LEU A 199 -1.85 16.38 -16.13
C LEU A 199 -0.32 16.45 -16.09
N LYS A 200 0.27 16.68 -14.91
CA LYS A 200 1.73 16.66 -14.74
C LYS A 200 2.31 15.27 -15.02
N ALA A 201 1.67 14.22 -14.53
CA ALA A 201 2.09 12.84 -14.74
C ALA A 201 2.02 12.44 -16.22
N ALA A 202 0.98 12.86 -16.94
CA ALA A 202 0.82 12.60 -18.38
C ALA A 202 1.92 13.25 -19.25
N ALA A 203 2.60 14.28 -18.75
CA ALA A 203 3.74 14.88 -19.43
C ALA A 203 5.05 14.06 -19.29
N SER A 204 5.08 13.06 -18.39
CA SER A 204 6.25 12.18 -18.21
C SER A 204 6.40 11.22 -19.39
N PRO A 205 7.63 11.00 -19.91
CA PRO A 205 7.87 10.00 -20.97
C PRO A 205 7.58 8.55 -20.52
N HIS A 206 7.53 8.30 -19.21
CA HIS A 206 7.29 6.98 -18.63
C HIS A 206 5.81 6.70 -18.33
N ILE A 207 4.92 7.66 -18.55
CA ILE A 207 3.50 7.50 -18.23
C ILE A 207 2.67 7.75 -19.49
N ARG A 208 1.83 6.80 -19.85
CA ARG A 208 0.80 6.92 -20.88
C ARG A 208 -0.55 6.87 -20.19
N LEU A 209 -1.27 7.97 -20.21
CA LEU A 209 -2.57 8.10 -19.57
C LEU A 209 -3.65 8.25 -20.65
N GLN A 210 -4.66 7.39 -20.58
CA GLN A 210 -5.86 7.45 -21.40
C GLN A 210 -7.10 7.43 -20.53
N VAL A 211 -8.15 8.07 -20.98
CA VAL A 211 -9.46 8.03 -20.32
C VAL A 211 -10.41 7.20 -21.17
N LEU A 212 -11.07 6.23 -20.54
CA LEU A 212 -12.17 5.52 -21.12
C LEU A 212 -13.46 6.30 -20.80
N PRO A 213 -14.05 7.01 -21.76
CA PRO A 213 -15.18 7.89 -21.50
C PRO A 213 -16.46 7.12 -21.27
N PHE A 214 -17.46 7.72 -20.60
CA PHE A 214 -18.79 7.12 -20.46
C PHE A 214 -19.43 6.79 -21.81
N SER A 215 -19.12 7.57 -22.86
CA SER A 215 -19.60 7.35 -24.23
C SER A 215 -19.06 6.06 -24.88
N ALA A 216 -18.03 5.41 -24.29
CA ALA A 216 -17.58 4.10 -24.74
C ALA A 216 -18.63 2.99 -24.52
N GLY A 217 -19.59 3.21 -23.62
CA GLY A 217 -20.73 2.32 -23.43
C GLY A 217 -20.37 0.93 -22.87
N ALA A 218 -20.87 -0.11 -23.50
CA ALA A 218 -20.77 -1.50 -23.01
C ALA A 218 -19.33 -1.98 -22.71
N PRO A 219 -18.30 -1.70 -23.51
CA PRO A 219 -16.92 -2.09 -23.21
C PRO A 219 -16.44 -1.58 -21.83
N ALA A 220 -16.85 -0.36 -21.46
CA ALA A 220 -16.54 0.20 -20.16
C ALA A 220 -17.36 -0.40 -19.02
N ALA A 221 -18.63 -0.73 -19.27
CA ALA A 221 -19.56 -1.21 -18.25
C ALA A 221 -19.24 -2.63 -17.74
N HIS A 222 -18.64 -3.48 -18.56
CA HIS A 222 -18.31 -4.86 -18.22
C HIS A 222 -16.90 -5.02 -17.64
N ALA A 223 -16.02 -4.07 -17.86
CA ALA A 223 -14.62 -4.16 -17.45
C ALA A 223 -14.47 -4.03 -15.92
N LYS A 224 -13.75 -4.95 -15.33
CA LYS A 224 -13.35 -4.89 -13.91
C LYS A 224 -11.94 -4.33 -13.81
N PRO A 225 -11.59 -3.59 -12.72
CA PRO A 225 -10.22 -3.11 -12.53
C PRO A 225 -9.22 -4.26 -12.47
N PHE A 226 -8.10 -4.11 -13.15
CA PHE A 226 -6.99 -5.05 -13.10
C PHE A 226 -5.66 -4.38 -13.44
N THR A 227 -4.56 -5.04 -13.09
CA THR A 227 -3.20 -4.59 -13.41
C THR A 227 -2.41 -5.76 -13.99
N VAL A 228 -1.73 -5.55 -15.11
CA VAL A 228 -0.77 -6.50 -15.66
C VAL A 228 0.64 -5.98 -15.44
N LEU A 229 1.46 -6.77 -14.76
CA LEU A 229 2.86 -6.50 -14.50
C LEU A 229 3.73 -7.30 -15.46
N ARG A 230 4.51 -6.61 -16.29
CA ARG A 230 5.49 -7.23 -17.19
C ARG A 230 6.89 -7.03 -16.65
N PHE A 231 7.73 -8.03 -16.81
CA PHE A 231 9.13 -8.07 -16.35
C PHE A 231 10.05 -8.38 -17.52
N THR A 232 11.30 -7.97 -17.43
CA THR A 232 12.30 -8.27 -18.47
C THR A 232 12.65 -9.76 -18.50
N ASN A 233 12.82 -10.39 -17.34
CA ASN A 233 13.33 -11.74 -17.19
C ASN A 233 12.45 -12.66 -16.33
N SER A 234 11.17 -12.35 -16.21
CA SER A 234 10.21 -13.14 -15.43
C SER A 234 8.86 -13.19 -16.13
N PRO A 235 8.01 -14.19 -15.85
CA PRO A 235 6.66 -14.27 -16.41
C PRO A 235 5.83 -13.05 -16.10
N THR A 236 4.94 -12.67 -17.01
CA THR A 236 3.93 -11.64 -16.82
C THR A 236 2.92 -12.10 -15.78
N VAL A 237 2.48 -11.19 -14.91
CA VAL A 237 1.54 -11.46 -13.83
C VAL A 237 0.33 -10.53 -13.96
N LEU A 238 -0.86 -11.09 -13.88
CA LEU A 238 -2.12 -10.36 -13.73
C LEU A 238 -2.44 -10.22 -12.24
N TYR A 239 -2.77 -9.02 -11.82
CA TYR A 239 -3.31 -8.74 -10.48
C TYR A 239 -4.75 -8.24 -10.59
N THR A 240 -5.64 -8.84 -9.82
CA THR A 240 -7.04 -8.44 -9.67
C THR A 240 -7.37 -8.20 -8.22
N GLU A 241 -8.25 -7.25 -7.94
CA GLU A 241 -8.65 -6.87 -6.59
C GLU A 241 -10.16 -7.06 -6.44
N THR A 242 -10.55 -7.63 -5.30
CA THR A 242 -11.95 -7.85 -4.91
C THR A 242 -12.19 -7.32 -3.51
N GLN A 243 -13.43 -7.31 -3.04
CA GLN A 243 -13.76 -6.92 -1.66
C GLN A 243 -13.08 -7.76 -0.57
N VAL A 244 -12.76 -9.01 -0.90
CA VAL A 244 -12.12 -9.95 0.06
C VAL A 244 -10.60 -10.03 -0.09
N GLY A 245 -10.00 -9.25 -0.98
CA GLY A 245 -8.56 -9.20 -1.18
C GLY A 245 -8.14 -9.23 -2.64
N GLY A 246 -6.83 -9.13 -2.88
CA GLY A 246 -6.20 -9.20 -4.20
C GLY A 246 -5.67 -10.59 -4.50
N ARG A 247 -5.65 -10.93 -5.78
CA ARG A 247 -5.09 -12.18 -6.29
C ARG A 247 -4.13 -11.92 -7.45
N MET A 248 -3.07 -12.69 -7.49
CA MET A 248 -2.14 -12.74 -8.61
C MET A 248 -2.39 -14.00 -9.42
N HIS A 249 -2.32 -13.86 -10.74
CA HIS A 249 -2.49 -14.94 -11.70
C HIS A 249 -1.31 -14.92 -12.66
N ASP A 250 -0.66 -16.05 -12.86
CA ASP A 250 0.52 -16.23 -13.71
C ASP A 250 0.32 -17.27 -14.83
N SER A 251 -0.89 -17.87 -14.91
CA SER A 251 -1.19 -18.78 -16.02
C SER A 251 -1.25 -18.00 -17.34
N ALA A 252 -0.56 -18.48 -18.36
CA ALA A 252 -0.51 -17.84 -19.68
C ALA A 252 -1.91 -17.54 -20.21
N GLN A 253 -2.83 -18.51 -20.15
CA GLN A 253 -4.21 -18.34 -20.63
C GLN A 253 -4.94 -17.17 -19.94
N THR A 254 -4.79 -17.03 -18.61
CA THR A 254 -5.44 -15.94 -17.84
C THR A 254 -4.82 -14.60 -18.15
N VAL A 255 -3.49 -14.56 -18.30
CA VAL A 255 -2.75 -13.33 -18.61
C VAL A 255 -3.07 -12.87 -20.03
N ASP A 256 -3.10 -13.79 -21.02
CA ASP A 256 -3.39 -13.46 -22.40
C ASP A 256 -4.82 -12.92 -22.56
N ALA A 257 -5.81 -13.55 -21.90
CA ALA A 257 -7.18 -13.03 -21.89
C ALA A 257 -7.26 -11.61 -21.29
N ALA A 258 -6.51 -11.32 -20.21
CA ALA A 258 -6.47 -9.98 -19.62
C ALA A 258 -5.77 -8.96 -20.54
N LEU A 259 -4.81 -9.38 -21.34
CA LEU A 259 -4.16 -8.52 -22.34
C LEU A 259 -5.09 -8.20 -23.49
N ASP A 260 -5.87 -9.17 -23.96
CA ASP A 260 -6.92 -8.96 -24.98
C ASP A 260 -7.99 -7.97 -24.48
N ASP A 261 -8.44 -8.14 -23.22
CA ASP A 261 -9.36 -7.19 -22.58
C ASP A 261 -8.73 -5.79 -22.49
N TYR A 262 -7.45 -5.69 -22.12
CA TYR A 262 -6.75 -4.41 -22.05
C TYR A 262 -6.65 -3.73 -23.41
N ASP A 263 -6.36 -4.48 -24.46
CA ASP A 263 -6.27 -3.96 -25.83
C ASP A 263 -7.64 -3.50 -26.34
N LEU A 264 -8.71 -4.21 -26.00
CA LEU A 264 -10.07 -3.77 -26.28
C LEU A 264 -10.41 -2.45 -25.59
N LEU A 265 -10.11 -2.33 -24.28
CA LEU A 265 -10.31 -1.08 -23.52
C LEU A 265 -9.52 0.08 -24.12
N ARG A 266 -8.28 -0.16 -24.51
CA ARG A 266 -7.39 0.83 -25.13
C ARG A 266 -7.94 1.31 -26.48
N ALA A 267 -8.54 0.42 -27.27
CA ALA A 267 -9.16 0.77 -28.55
C ALA A 267 -10.38 1.70 -28.40
N HIS A 268 -11.10 1.59 -27.27
CA HIS A 268 -12.25 2.43 -26.95
C HIS A 268 -11.92 3.69 -26.13
N ALA A 269 -10.71 3.76 -25.58
CA ALA A 269 -10.26 4.90 -24.79
C ALA A 269 -9.93 6.09 -25.71
N LEU A 270 -10.07 7.30 -25.18
CA LEU A 270 -9.58 8.52 -25.83
C LEU A 270 -8.07 8.42 -26.07
N SER A 271 -7.59 9.09 -27.11
CA SER A 271 -6.13 9.26 -27.29
C SER A 271 -5.51 9.95 -26.07
N PRO A 272 -4.19 9.86 -25.84
CA PRO A 272 -3.55 10.58 -24.75
C PRO A 272 -3.85 12.09 -24.77
N ASP A 273 -3.81 12.74 -25.93
CA ASP A 273 -4.06 14.17 -26.05
C ASP A 273 -5.53 14.53 -25.77
N GLN A 274 -6.48 13.73 -26.25
CA GLN A 274 -7.90 13.89 -25.94
C GLN A 274 -8.18 13.67 -24.45
N SER A 275 -7.46 12.73 -23.83
CA SER A 275 -7.57 12.46 -22.40
C SER A 275 -7.08 13.64 -21.56
N VAL A 276 -5.96 14.25 -21.94
CA VAL A 276 -5.45 15.48 -21.33
C VAL A 276 -6.49 16.61 -21.47
N THR A 277 -7.07 16.79 -22.65
CA THR A 277 -8.12 17.80 -22.88
C THR A 277 -9.34 17.58 -21.98
N LEU A 278 -9.82 16.34 -21.85
CA LEU A 278 -10.92 16.02 -20.94
C LEU A 278 -10.57 16.33 -19.48
N ILE A 279 -9.37 15.93 -19.01
CA ILE A 279 -8.93 16.20 -17.63
C ILE A 279 -8.84 17.72 -17.40
N GLN A 280 -8.36 18.51 -18.37
CA GLN A 280 -8.31 19.98 -18.26
C GLN A 280 -9.72 20.59 -18.17
N THR A 281 -10.68 20.05 -18.88
CA THR A 281 -12.09 20.49 -18.80
C THR A 281 -12.66 20.21 -17.42
N LEU A 282 -12.50 19.00 -16.90
CA LEU A 282 -12.96 18.63 -15.56
C LEU A 282 -12.27 19.43 -14.45
N LEU A 283 -10.98 19.74 -14.62
CA LEU A 283 -10.26 20.58 -13.67
C LEU A 283 -10.87 21.99 -13.54
N LYS A 284 -11.37 22.58 -14.64
CA LYS A 284 -12.06 23.86 -14.58
C LYS A 284 -13.39 23.74 -13.79
N GLU A 285 -14.16 22.67 -14.04
CA GLU A 285 -15.42 22.40 -13.30
C GLU A 285 -15.19 22.33 -11.80
N TYR A 286 -14.07 21.74 -11.32
CA TYR A 286 -13.73 21.66 -9.89
C TYR A 286 -13.13 22.94 -9.28
N ARG A 287 -12.82 23.95 -10.11
CA ARG A 287 -12.26 25.24 -9.67
C ARG A 287 -13.29 26.36 -9.60
N GLU A 288 -14.45 26.14 -10.22
CA GLU A 288 -15.61 27.05 -10.19
C GLU A 288 -16.41 26.87 -8.90
#